data_054d930af17b6f99049b1a10e1f5af5d
#
_entry.id   054d930af17b6f99049b1a10e1f5af5d
#
_cell.length_a   1.000
_cell.length_b   1.000
_cell.length_c   1.000
_cell.angle_alpha   90.00
_cell.angle_beta   90.00
_cell.angle_gamma   90.00
#
_symmetry.space_group_name_H-M   'P 1'
#
loop_
_entity.id
_entity.type
_entity.pdbx_description
1 polymer ?
#
loop_
_entity_poly.entity_id
_entity_poly.type
_entity_poly.pdbx_seq_one_letter_code
_entity_poly.pdbx_strand_id
1 'polypeptide(L)'
;MDIFNFFENVVYPRVIEKFGVVQVDFEKEGDFGYLTRFDLYSNKKTATIELWSSHCVGLEIYKLENRDIDIIYNKMISPDEVSEKDFFEFMEVLFNGN
;
A
#
# COMPACT_ATOMS: atom_id res chain seq x y z
N MET A 1 3.60 -14.27 -8.94
CA MET A 1 4.46 -13.22 -8.35
C MET A 1 4.45 -13.34 -6.83
N ASP A 2 5.62 -13.25 -6.20
CA ASP A 2 5.71 -13.21 -4.74
C ASP A 2 5.60 -11.75 -4.27
N ILE A 3 4.40 -11.35 -3.87
CA ILE A 3 4.11 -9.97 -3.48
C ILE A 3 4.87 -9.53 -2.23
N PHE A 4 5.09 -10.45 -1.28
CA PHE A 4 5.79 -10.12 -0.03
C PHE A 4 7.27 -9.84 -0.29
N ASN A 5 7.89 -10.67 -1.10
CA ASN A 5 9.29 -10.50 -1.48
C ASN A 5 9.49 -9.20 -2.27
N PHE A 6 8.63 -8.95 -3.25
CA PHE A 6 8.69 -7.72 -4.04
C PHE A 6 8.47 -6.48 -3.18
N PHE A 7 7.48 -6.52 -2.30
CA PHE A 7 7.21 -5.41 -1.39
C PHE A 7 8.43 -5.13 -0.51
N GLU A 8 8.96 -6.15 0.14
CA GLU A 8 10.07 -6.00 1.08
C GLU A 8 11.34 -5.47 0.42
N ASN A 9 11.65 -5.93 -0.78
CA ASN A 9 12.91 -5.62 -1.45
C ASN A 9 12.85 -4.38 -2.35
N VAL A 10 11.69 -4.02 -2.87
CA VAL A 10 11.55 -2.92 -3.83
C VAL A 10 10.71 -1.77 -3.29
N VAL A 11 9.54 -2.06 -2.74
CA VAL A 11 8.60 -1.00 -2.34
C VAL A 11 8.96 -0.38 -1.00
N TYR A 12 9.14 -1.21 0.01
CA TYR A 12 9.39 -0.76 1.38
C TYR A 12 10.60 0.17 1.49
N PRO A 13 11.77 -0.16 0.91
CA PRO A 13 12.96 0.72 1.02
C PRO A 13 12.73 2.10 0.43
N ARG A 14 11.92 2.21 -0.61
CA ARG A 14 11.62 3.50 -1.25
C ARG A 14 10.62 4.31 -0.44
N VAL A 15 9.64 3.63 0.15
CA VAL A 15 8.59 4.29 0.93
C VAL A 15 9.14 4.89 2.22
N ILE A 16 9.96 4.16 2.96
CA ILE A 16 10.48 4.63 4.25
C ILE A 16 11.41 5.84 4.14
N GLU A 17 11.90 6.15 2.96
CA GLU A 17 12.71 7.36 2.74
C GLU A 17 11.89 8.64 2.85
N LYS A 18 10.58 8.56 2.59
CA LYS A 18 9.72 9.75 2.49
C LYS A 18 8.50 9.72 3.40
N PHE A 19 8.15 8.56 3.93
CA PHE A 19 6.94 8.37 4.71
C PHE A 19 7.25 7.69 6.03
N GLY A 20 6.48 8.04 7.07
CA GLY A 20 6.41 7.23 8.26
C GLY A 20 5.61 5.97 7.94
N VAL A 21 5.96 4.86 8.57
CA VAL A 21 5.31 3.58 8.31
C VAL A 21 4.94 2.89 9.63
N VAL A 22 3.70 2.45 9.72
CA VAL A 22 3.23 1.60 10.84
C VAL A 22 2.75 0.29 10.23
N GLN A 23 3.31 -0.82 10.71
CA GLN A 23 2.89 -2.16 10.29
C GLN A 23 1.91 -2.73 11.30
N VAL A 24 0.82 -3.30 10.80
CA VAL A 24 -0.18 -4.00 11.61
C VAL A 24 -0.43 -5.37 11.02
N ASP A 25 -0.29 -6.39 11.86
CA ASP A 25 -0.58 -7.77 11.47
C ASP A 25 -1.90 -8.19 12.12
N PHE A 26 -2.80 -8.76 11.33
CA PHE A 26 -4.07 -9.26 11.80
C PHE A 26 -3.98 -10.78 11.96
N GLU A 27 -4.08 -11.25 13.18
CA GLU A 27 -3.92 -12.67 13.51
C GLU A 27 -5.12 -13.52 13.11
N LYS A 28 -6.27 -12.88 12.90
CA LYS A 28 -7.49 -13.60 12.57
C LYS A 28 -7.62 -13.73 11.06
N GLU A 29 -7.79 -14.98 10.59
CA GLU A 29 -8.01 -15.26 9.19
C GLU A 29 -9.36 -14.73 8.72
N GLY A 30 -9.36 -13.93 7.63
CA GLY A 30 -10.57 -13.46 6.97
C GLY A 30 -10.78 -14.16 5.64
N ASP A 31 -11.64 -13.59 4.77
CA ASP A 31 -12.00 -14.16 3.47
C ASP A 31 -10.80 -14.32 2.52
N PHE A 32 -9.79 -13.45 2.66
CA PHE A 32 -8.59 -13.48 1.82
C PHE A 32 -7.36 -14.01 2.54
N GLY A 33 -7.55 -14.64 3.72
CA GLY A 33 -6.47 -15.14 4.54
C GLY A 33 -6.03 -14.13 5.60
N TYR A 34 -4.76 -14.23 6.01
CA TYR A 34 -4.19 -13.32 7.00
C TYR A 34 -3.76 -12.02 6.32
N LEU A 35 -3.95 -10.90 7.02
CA LEU A 35 -3.65 -9.58 6.52
C LEU A 35 -2.45 -8.97 7.23
N THR A 36 -1.51 -8.43 6.44
CA THR A 36 -0.48 -7.52 6.92
C THR A 36 -0.76 -6.17 6.26
N ARG A 37 -0.96 -5.14 7.09
CA ARG A 37 -1.23 -3.79 6.60
C ARG A 37 -0.11 -2.84 6.95
N PHE A 38 0.25 -2.00 6.01
CA PHE A 38 1.21 -0.91 6.22
C PHE A 38 0.49 0.41 6.06
N ASP A 39 0.46 1.20 7.12
CA ASP A 39 -0.09 2.55 7.09
C ASP A 39 1.06 3.52 6.89
N LEU A 40 0.97 4.33 5.84
CA LEU A 40 1.99 5.30 5.45
C LEU A 40 1.47 6.70 5.73
N TYR A 41 2.34 7.57 6.22
CA TYR A 41 1.92 8.93 6.52
C TYR A 41 3.01 9.96 6.24
N SER A 42 2.57 11.13 5.79
CA SER A 42 3.38 12.32 5.61
C SER A 42 2.50 13.54 5.86
N ASN A 43 3.05 14.74 5.70
CA ASN A 43 2.28 15.97 5.87
C ASN A 43 1.22 16.17 4.79
N LYS A 44 1.40 15.58 3.62
CA LYS A 44 0.53 15.80 2.46
C LYS A 44 -0.33 14.62 2.08
N LYS A 45 0.08 13.42 2.44
CA LYS A 45 -0.61 12.20 2.03
C LYS A 45 -0.59 11.15 3.11
N THR A 46 -1.62 10.32 3.12
CA THR A 46 -1.61 9.05 3.83
C THR A 46 -1.90 7.96 2.83
N ALA A 47 -1.45 6.75 3.11
CA ALA A 47 -1.69 5.63 2.22
C ALA A 47 -1.76 4.34 3.02
N THR A 48 -2.35 3.31 2.40
CA THR A 48 -2.44 1.99 3.00
C THR A 48 -2.04 0.96 1.97
N ILE A 49 -1.17 0.04 2.35
CA ILE A 49 -0.81 -1.13 1.57
C ILE A 49 -1.27 -2.34 2.36
N GLU A 50 -2.14 -3.13 1.77
CA GLU A 50 -2.66 -4.34 2.39
C GLU A 50 -2.21 -5.57 1.62
N LEU A 51 -1.52 -6.47 2.30
CA LEU A 51 -1.00 -7.71 1.72
C LEU A 51 -1.64 -8.88 2.42
N TRP A 52 -2.45 -9.66 1.70
CA TRP A 52 -3.09 -10.87 2.24
C TRP A 52 -2.26 -12.12 1.92
N SER A 53 -2.34 -13.11 2.79
CA SER A 53 -1.64 -14.39 2.59
C SER A 53 -2.09 -15.12 1.31
N SER A 54 -3.29 -14.81 0.81
CA SER A 54 -3.78 -15.31 -0.48
C SER A 54 -3.13 -14.64 -1.69
N HIS A 55 -2.29 -13.63 -1.46
CA HIS A 55 -1.65 -12.76 -2.48
C HIS A 55 -2.60 -11.73 -3.07
N CYS A 56 -3.75 -11.50 -2.45
CA CYS A 56 -4.60 -10.35 -2.77
C CYS A 56 -3.90 -9.08 -2.25
N VAL A 57 -4.01 -7.97 -2.97
CA VAL A 57 -3.34 -6.71 -2.62
C VAL A 57 -4.35 -5.56 -2.62
N GLY A 58 -4.33 -4.76 -1.56
CA GLY A 58 -5.09 -3.52 -1.49
C GLY A 58 -4.14 -2.33 -1.45
N LEU A 59 -4.41 -1.32 -2.26
CA LEU A 59 -3.59 -0.11 -2.35
C LEU A 59 -4.50 1.11 -2.31
N GLU A 60 -4.28 2.02 -1.37
CA GLU A 60 -5.05 3.25 -1.24
C GLU A 60 -4.13 4.42 -0.95
N ILE A 61 -4.43 5.58 -1.54
CA ILE A 61 -3.73 6.84 -1.26
C ILE A 61 -4.76 7.94 -1.05
N TYR A 62 -4.59 8.69 0.03
CA TYR A 62 -5.41 9.85 0.36
C TYR A 62 -4.54 11.10 0.34
N LYS A 63 -5.04 12.14 -0.29
CA LYS A 63 -4.41 13.45 -0.27
C LYS A 63 -5.03 14.28 0.84
N LEU A 64 -4.18 14.91 1.64
CA LEU A 64 -4.58 15.80 2.74
C LEU A 64 -4.38 17.24 2.31
N GLU A 65 -5.47 18.03 2.27
CA GLU A 65 -5.40 19.42 1.85
C GLU A 65 -6.47 20.24 2.57
N ASN A 66 -6.06 21.28 3.30
CA ASN A 66 -6.98 22.23 3.94
C ASN A 66 -8.11 21.58 4.77
N ARG A 67 -7.83 20.55 5.53
CA ARG A 67 -8.78 19.75 6.31
C ARG A 67 -9.64 18.79 5.48
N ASP A 68 -9.44 18.76 4.17
CA ASP A 68 -10.12 17.81 3.29
C ASP A 68 -9.24 16.58 3.09
N ILE A 69 -9.91 15.44 2.92
CA ILE A 69 -9.25 14.17 2.65
C ILE A 69 -9.86 13.62 1.36
N ASP A 70 -9.04 13.55 0.31
CA ASP A 70 -9.48 13.05 -0.99
C ASP A 70 -8.81 11.74 -1.33
N ILE A 71 -9.58 10.77 -1.80
CA ILE A 71 -9.04 9.51 -2.30
C ILE A 71 -8.50 9.78 -3.71
N ILE A 72 -7.19 9.61 -3.90
CA ILE A 72 -6.57 9.82 -5.21
C ILE A 72 -6.11 8.51 -5.86
N TYR A 73 -6.16 7.40 -5.12
CA TYR A 73 -5.81 6.09 -5.63
C TYR A 73 -6.48 5.03 -4.77
N ASN A 74 -7.13 4.07 -5.40
CA ASN A 74 -7.79 2.98 -4.67
C ASN A 74 -7.90 1.76 -5.58
N LYS A 75 -7.21 0.69 -5.23
CA LYS A 75 -7.28 -0.58 -5.96
C LYS A 75 -7.28 -1.76 -5.02
N MET A 76 -8.14 -2.72 -5.33
CA MET A 76 -8.12 -4.04 -4.74
C MET A 76 -7.81 -5.01 -5.89
N ILE A 77 -6.70 -5.72 -5.79
CA ILE A 77 -6.18 -6.53 -6.89
C ILE A 77 -6.16 -8.00 -6.50
N SER A 78 -6.79 -8.84 -7.32
CA SER A 78 -6.83 -10.28 -7.08
C SER A 78 -5.45 -10.92 -7.30
N PRO A 79 -5.19 -12.09 -6.70
CA PRO A 79 -3.89 -12.76 -6.86
C PRO A 79 -3.52 -13.05 -8.30
N ASP A 80 -4.51 -13.29 -9.15
CA ASP A 80 -4.29 -13.61 -10.57
C ASP A 80 -3.90 -12.40 -11.41
N GLU A 81 -4.19 -11.20 -10.92
CA GLU A 81 -4.01 -9.95 -11.67
C GLU A 81 -2.89 -9.08 -11.17
N VAL A 82 -2.43 -9.30 -9.93
CA VAL A 82 -1.40 -8.46 -9.32
C VAL A 82 -0.05 -8.63 -10.03
N SER A 83 0.61 -7.51 -10.28
CA SER A 83 1.92 -7.49 -10.92
C SER A 83 2.79 -6.38 -10.31
N GLU A 84 4.08 -6.39 -10.64
CA GLU A 84 5.01 -5.34 -10.20
C GLU A 84 4.56 -3.96 -10.67
N LYS A 85 3.92 -3.91 -11.84
CA LYS A 85 3.40 -2.67 -12.42
C LYS A 85 2.42 -1.97 -11.48
N ASP A 86 1.59 -2.72 -10.76
CA ASP A 86 0.64 -2.14 -9.83
C ASP A 86 1.34 -1.37 -8.71
N PHE A 87 2.43 -1.92 -8.19
CA PHE A 87 3.21 -1.27 -7.15
C PHE A 87 3.95 -0.04 -7.67
N PHE A 88 4.49 -0.11 -8.89
CA PHE A 88 5.16 1.04 -9.49
C PHE A 88 4.18 2.18 -9.77
N GLU A 89 2.99 1.88 -10.25
CA GLU A 89 1.93 2.86 -10.46
C GLU A 89 1.52 3.51 -9.14
N PHE A 90 1.35 2.71 -8.09
CA PHE A 90 1.04 3.19 -6.75
C PHE A 90 2.12 4.16 -6.25
N MET A 91 3.39 3.76 -6.37
CA MET A 91 4.50 4.60 -5.92
C MET A 91 4.61 5.90 -6.73
N GLU A 92 4.32 5.86 -8.02
CA GLU A 92 4.33 7.06 -8.85
C GLU A 92 3.31 8.08 -8.34
N VAL A 93 2.09 7.63 -8.05
CA VAL A 93 1.06 8.51 -7.49
C VAL A 93 1.44 8.97 -6.09
N LEU A 94 1.94 8.07 -5.27
CA LEU A 94 2.33 8.37 -3.88
C LEU A 94 3.41 9.44 -3.81
N PHE A 95 4.43 9.35 -4.64
CA PHE A 95 5.58 10.24 -4.60
C PHE A 95 5.39 11.54 -5.40
N ASN A 96 4.39 11.60 -6.26
CA ASN A 96 4.14 12.78 -7.09
C ASN A 96 3.70 13.98 -6.25
N GLY A 97 4.43 15.09 -6.37
CA GLY A 97 4.10 16.33 -5.66
C GLY A 97 4.29 16.26 -4.14
N ASN A 98 5.03 15.29 -3.69
CA ASN A 98 5.24 15.07 -2.26
C ASN A 98 6.58 15.64 -1.81
#